data_d668489fd20d1063518715c5de01f87a
#
_entry.id   d668489fd20d1063518715c5de01f87a
#
_cell.length_a   1.000
_cell.length_b   1.000
_cell.length_c   1.000
_cell.angle_alpha   90.00
_cell.angle_beta   90.00
_cell.angle_gamma   90.00
#
_symmetry.space_group_name_H-M   'P 1'
#
loop_
_entity.id
_entity.type
_entity.pdbx_description
1 polymer ?
#
loop_
_entity_poly.entity_id
_entity_poly.type
_entity_poly.pdbx_seq_one_letter_code
_entity_poly.pdbx_strand_id
1 'polypeptide(L)'
;MARLSNRFAAVQRLSLLGLAAAPALVLGGCANDRGRFPSLAIRPAERAFYQAQPAPAAATPAQPAPIPADATLTQRLAALETRAREADARFVALVPEVTRTVSRARGAATGSETWNLAQVALARLESARSDTAIALADLDQLAVETQIAAVDKPGPDAANVSNARDSVAARVAQQDSVLAQLKG
;
A
#
# COMPACT_ATOMS: atom_id res chain seq x y z
N MET A 1 -31.33 58.61 40.86
CA MET A 1 -31.46 57.34 40.14
C MET A 1 -30.30 57.06 39.17
N ALA A 2 -29.02 57.31 39.54
CA ALA A 2 -27.88 57.27 38.64
C ALA A 2 -26.71 56.37 39.13
N ARG A 3 -26.92 55.53 40.15
CA ARG A 3 -25.85 54.67 40.70
C ARG A 3 -26.04 53.13 40.47
N LEU A 4 -27.12 52.72 39.88
CA LEU A 4 -27.41 51.32 39.62
C LEU A 4 -26.94 50.81 38.21
N SER A 5 -26.80 51.70 37.24
CA SER A 5 -26.38 51.33 35.89
C SER A 5 -24.88 51.00 35.74
N ASN A 6 -24.02 51.47 36.65
CA ASN A 6 -22.59 51.28 36.55
C ASN A 6 -22.10 49.89 37.08
N ARG A 7 -22.91 49.23 37.91
CA ARG A 7 -22.55 47.93 38.46
C ARG A 7 -22.82 46.78 37.46
N PHE A 8 -23.82 46.91 36.63
CA PHE A 8 -24.12 45.94 35.59
C PHE A 8 -23.08 45.95 34.47
N ALA A 9 -22.55 47.08 34.08
CA ALA A 9 -21.52 47.19 33.06
C ALA A 9 -20.16 46.60 33.48
N ALA A 10 -19.83 46.68 34.78
CA ALA A 10 -18.59 46.12 35.31
C ALA A 10 -18.63 44.58 35.41
N VAL A 11 -19.76 44.01 35.76
CA VAL A 11 -19.94 42.54 35.85
C VAL A 11 -19.93 41.90 34.45
N GLN A 12 -20.52 42.59 33.46
CA GLN A 12 -20.55 42.08 32.07
C GLN A 12 -19.18 42.12 31.40
N ARG A 13 -18.31 43.07 31.76
CA ARG A 13 -16.93 43.11 31.23
C ARG A 13 -16.00 42.08 31.86
N LEU A 14 -16.23 41.72 33.13
CA LEU A 14 -15.47 40.64 33.77
C LEU A 14 -15.84 39.24 33.20
N SER A 15 -17.11 39.05 32.85
CA SER A 15 -17.56 37.78 32.25
C SER A 15 -17.04 37.56 30.82
N LEU A 16 -16.83 38.63 30.05
CA LEU A 16 -16.28 38.54 28.69
C LEU A 16 -14.77 38.29 28.67
N LEU A 17 -14.02 38.72 29.67
CA LEU A 17 -12.59 38.44 29.80
C LEU A 17 -12.32 37.01 30.22
N GLY A 18 -13.21 36.40 31.02
CA GLY A 18 -13.10 34.99 31.42
C GLY A 18 -13.36 33.98 30.29
N LEU A 19 -14.23 34.35 29.31
CA LEU A 19 -14.60 33.48 28.22
C LEU A 19 -13.55 33.42 27.09
N ALA A 20 -12.72 34.46 26.95
CA ALA A 20 -11.65 34.53 25.96
C ALA A 20 -10.38 33.77 26.37
N ALA A 21 -10.19 33.47 27.67
CA ALA A 21 -9.03 32.74 28.18
C ALA A 21 -9.20 31.19 28.12
N ALA A 22 -10.43 30.70 28.03
CA ALA A 22 -10.72 29.26 28.04
C ALA A 22 -10.22 28.48 26.80
N PRO A 23 -10.26 29.02 25.56
CA PRO A 23 -9.77 28.25 24.40
C PRO A 23 -8.24 28.19 24.31
N ALA A 24 -7.48 29.03 24.98
CA ALA A 24 -6.02 28.98 24.93
C ALA A 24 -5.40 27.86 25.76
N LEU A 25 -6.14 27.31 26.73
CA LEU A 25 -5.68 26.20 27.58
C LEU A 25 -5.90 24.83 26.94
N VAL A 26 -6.81 24.73 25.94
CA VAL A 26 -7.10 23.44 25.28
C VAL A 26 -6.08 23.11 24.17
N LEU A 27 -5.44 24.12 23.57
CA LEU A 27 -4.42 23.93 22.55
C LEU A 27 -3.02 23.61 23.09
N GLY A 28 -2.78 23.76 24.38
CA GLY A 28 -1.49 23.44 25.02
C GLY A 28 -1.30 21.97 25.36
N GLY A 29 -2.35 21.15 25.31
CA GLY A 29 -2.31 19.74 25.76
C GLY A 29 -1.53 18.78 24.84
N CYS A 30 -1.34 19.13 23.57
CA CYS A 30 -0.64 18.24 22.61
C CYS A 30 0.88 18.46 22.56
N ALA A 31 1.42 19.49 23.21
CA ALA A 31 2.85 19.79 23.13
C ALA A 31 3.71 19.08 24.18
N ASN A 32 3.11 18.50 25.22
CA ASN A 32 3.85 17.97 26.37
C ASN A 32 4.07 16.44 26.31
N ASP A 33 3.61 15.74 25.27
CA ASP A 33 3.71 14.29 25.17
C ASP A 33 4.97 13.80 24.42
N ARG A 34 5.90 14.71 24.11
CA ARG A 34 7.16 14.36 23.41
C ARG A 34 8.05 13.36 24.18
N GLY A 35 7.79 13.19 25.49
CA GLY A 35 8.50 12.22 26.34
C GLY A 35 7.81 10.87 26.51
N ARG A 36 6.54 10.73 26.07
CA ARG A 36 5.74 9.51 26.28
C ARG A 36 5.80 8.51 25.14
N PHE A 37 6.12 8.95 23.95
CA PHE A 37 6.27 8.06 22.81
C PHE A 37 7.72 7.64 22.66
N PRO A 38 8.00 6.35 22.44
CA PRO A 38 9.34 5.89 22.13
C PRO A 38 9.85 6.66 20.92
N SER A 39 11.04 7.24 21.01
CA SER A 39 11.68 7.90 19.87
C SER A 39 11.86 6.90 18.75
N LEU A 40 11.42 7.24 17.54
CA LEU A 40 11.70 6.47 16.31
C LEU A 40 13.15 6.67 15.83
N ALA A 41 13.96 7.48 16.54
CA ALA A 41 15.38 7.60 16.25
C ALA A 41 16.09 6.27 16.52
N ILE A 42 16.94 5.86 15.61
CA ILE A 42 17.77 4.64 15.72
C ILE A 42 18.60 4.72 17.01
N ARG A 43 18.40 3.77 17.91
CA ARG A 43 19.11 3.69 19.18
C ARG A 43 20.59 3.33 18.97
N PRO A 44 21.49 3.71 19.88
CA PRO A 44 22.91 3.34 19.76
C PRO A 44 23.13 1.83 19.59
N ALA A 45 22.36 1.00 20.28
CA ALA A 45 22.40 -0.46 20.16
C ALA A 45 21.97 -0.93 18.75
N GLU A 46 20.98 -0.32 18.16
CA GLU A 46 20.54 -0.63 16.79
C GLU A 46 21.60 -0.22 15.76
N ARG A 47 22.25 0.94 15.96
CA ARG A 47 23.38 1.36 15.10
C ARG A 47 24.53 0.36 15.17
N ALA A 48 24.89 -0.12 16.36
CA ALA A 48 25.93 -1.14 16.53
C ALA A 48 25.55 -2.45 15.82
N PHE A 49 24.28 -2.84 15.88
CA PHE A 49 23.76 -4.02 15.20
C PHE A 49 23.81 -3.88 13.67
N TYR A 50 23.40 -2.72 13.11
CA TYR A 50 23.47 -2.44 11.67
C TYR A 50 24.91 -2.35 11.16
N GLN A 51 25.87 -1.89 12.00
CA GLN A 51 27.29 -1.83 11.65
C GLN A 51 27.98 -3.18 11.74
N ALA A 52 27.54 -4.06 12.63
CA ALA A 52 28.10 -5.39 12.82
C ALA A 52 27.59 -6.43 11.83
N GLN A 53 26.45 -6.18 11.18
CA GLN A 53 25.90 -7.06 10.16
C GLN A 53 26.38 -6.57 8.79
N PRO A 54 27.22 -7.39 8.07
CA PRO A 54 27.42 -7.13 6.66
C PRO A 54 26.01 -7.14 6.04
N ALA A 55 25.61 -6.02 5.46
CA ALA A 55 24.31 -5.92 4.82
C ALA A 55 24.19 -7.13 3.86
N PRO A 56 23.23 -8.05 4.05
CA PRO A 56 22.87 -8.91 2.95
C PRO A 56 22.52 -7.93 1.84
N ALA A 57 23.21 -8.05 0.71
CA ALA A 57 22.79 -7.33 -0.48
C ALA A 57 21.32 -7.68 -0.64
N ALA A 58 20.46 -6.77 -0.19
CA ALA A 58 19.05 -6.86 -0.47
C ALA A 58 19.00 -6.85 -1.98
N ALA A 59 18.82 -8.04 -2.56
CA ALA A 59 18.41 -8.13 -3.93
C ALA A 59 17.09 -7.37 -3.95
N THR A 60 17.17 -6.07 -4.26
CA THR A 60 16.03 -5.27 -4.67
C THR A 60 15.38 -6.14 -5.74
N PRO A 61 14.12 -6.58 -5.58
CA PRO A 61 13.45 -7.31 -6.64
C PRO A 61 13.67 -6.47 -7.89
N ALA A 62 14.35 -7.04 -8.89
CA ALA A 62 14.69 -6.30 -10.09
C ALA A 62 13.37 -5.80 -10.65
N GLN A 63 13.12 -4.51 -10.54
CA GLN A 63 11.92 -3.90 -11.11
C GLN A 63 11.97 -4.23 -12.60
N PRO A 64 10.89 -4.82 -13.16
CA PRO A 64 10.90 -5.18 -14.57
C PRO A 64 11.35 -3.98 -15.40
N ALA A 65 12.32 -4.18 -16.29
CA ALA A 65 12.83 -3.09 -17.11
C ALA A 65 11.68 -2.41 -17.87
N PRO A 66 11.64 -1.08 -17.95
CA PRO A 66 10.64 -0.37 -18.73
C PRO A 66 10.61 -0.89 -20.17
N ILE A 67 9.41 -1.09 -20.73
CA ILE A 67 9.27 -1.48 -22.14
C ILE A 67 9.73 -0.29 -22.99
N PRO A 68 10.59 -0.50 -24.00
CA PRO A 68 11.09 0.59 -24.84
C PRO A 68 9.94 1.40 -25.45
N ALA A 69 10.06 2.73 -25.47
CA ALA A 69 9.03 3.64 -25.98
C ALA A 69 8.82 3.52 -27.50
N ASP A 70 9.82 3.06 -28.21
CA ASP A 70 9.86 2.85 -29.66
C ASP A 70 9.33 1.48 -30.13
N ALA A 71 8.99 0.58 -29.17
CA ALA A 71 8.40 -0.71 -29.50
C ALA A 71 7.05 -0.55 -30.17
N THR A 72 6.78 -1.36 -31.21
CA THR A 72 5.46 -1.41 -31.82
C THR A 72 4.40 -1.83 -30.79
N LEU A 73 3.14 -1.44 -31.00
CA LEU A 73 2.03 -1.83 -30.11
C LEU A 73 1.98 -3.34 -29.89
N THR A 74 2.14 -4.12 -30.96
CA THR A 74 2.13 -5.60 -30.89
C THR A 74 3.25 -6.13 -29.99
N GLN A 75 4.46 -5.59 -30.08
CA GLN A 75 5.59 -5.98 -29.24
C GLN A 75 5.38 -5.57 -27.78
N ARG A 76 4.87 -4.36 -27.55
CA ARG A 76 4.53 -3.88 -26.21
C ARG A 76 3.48 -4.79 -25.55
N LEU A 77 2.42 -5.12 -26.28
CA LEU A 77 1.35 -5.99 -25.81
C LEU A 77 1.88 -7.38 -25.45
N ALA A 78 2.63 -8.02 -26.36
CA ALA A 78 3.23 -9.33 -26.15
C ALA A 78 4.18 -9.35 -24.93
N ALA A 79 4.96 -8.28 -24.72
CA ALA A 79 5.85 -8.16 -23.59
C ALA A 79 5.07 -8.05 -22.25
N LEU A 80 3.97 -7.27 -22.24
CA LEU A 80 3.10 -7.13 -21.06
C LEU A 80 2.39 -8.43 -20.71
N GLU A 81 1.85 -9.13 -21.71
CA GLU A 81 1.25 -10.45 -21.51
C GLU A 81 2.25 -11.48 -20.97
N THR A 82 3.48 -11.47 -21.49
CA THR A 82 4.54 -12.34 -21.02
C THR A 82 4.88 -12.05 -19.56
N ARG A 83 5.07 -10.78 -19.21
CA ARG A 83 5.30 -10.35 -17.83
C ARG A 83 4.17 -10.80 -16.90
N ALA A 84 2.90 -10.63 -17.31
CA ALA A 84 1.75 -11.06 -16.53
C ALA A 84 1.74 -12.58 -16.30
N ARG A 85 2.03 -13.39 -17.35
CA ARG A 85 2.11 -14.85 -17.24
C ARG A 85 3.25 -15.30 -16.31
N GLU A 86 4.40 -14.67 -16.38
CA GLU A 86 5.54 -14.99 -15.52
C GLU A 86 5.27 -14.63 -14.06
N ALA A 87 4.63 -13.47 -13.81
CA ALA A 87 4.22 -13.06 -12.49
C ALA A 87 3.19 -14.02 -11.88
N ASP A 88 2.18 -14.41 -12.66
CA ASP A 88 1.18 -15.40 -12.26
C ASP A 88 1.81 -16.77 -11.96
N ALA A 89 2.73 -17.23 -12.79
CA ALA A 89 3.45 -18.49 -12.56
C ALA A 89 4.23 -18.46 -11.23
N ARG A 90 4.86 -17.34 -10.89
CA ARG A 90 5.54 -17.18 -9.58
C ARG A 90 4.55 -17.22 -8.42
N PHE A 91 3.40 -16.56 -8.54
CA PHE A 91 2.33 -16.62 -7.54
C PHE A 91 1.86 -18.07 -7.34
N VAL A 92 1.49 -18.76 -8.41
CA VAL A 92 1.00 -20.16 -8.38
C VAL A 92 2.02 -21.10 -7.75
N ALA A 93 3.31 -20.94 -8.05
CA ALA A 93 4.38 -21.75 -7.49
C ALA A 93 4.52 -21.58 -5.96
N LEU A 94 4.18 -20.41 -5.39
CA LEU A 94 4.25 -20.14 -3.95
C LEU A 94 3.04 -20.71 -3.19
N VAL A 95 1.88 -20.84 -3.81
CA VAL A 95 0.62 -21.23 -3.15
C VAL A 95 0.75 -22.50 -2.29
N PRO A 96 1.35 -23.61 -2.74
CA PRO A 96 1.40 -24.86 -1.95
C PRO A 96 2.22 -24.70 -0.66
N GLU A 97 3.34 -23.98 -0.70
CA GLU A 97 4.18 -23.72 0.46
C GLU A 97 3.46 -22.83 1.46
N VAL A 98 2.89 -21.71 0.98
CA VAL A 98 2.15 -20.75 1.82
C VAL A 98 0.96 -21.44 2.48
N THR A 99 0.18 -22.21 1.72
CA THR A 99 -0.96 -22.98 2.25
C THR A 99 -0.55 -23.90 3.40
N ARG A 100 0.54 -24.64 3.24
CA ARG A 100 1.05 -25.53 4.32
C ARG A 100 1.48 -24.74 5.54
N THR A 101 2.16 -23.62 5.35
CA THR A 101 2.64 -22.78 6.46
C THR A 101 1.49 -22.12 7.23
N VAL A 102 0.51 -21.57 6.53
CA VAL A 102 -0.70 -20.98 7.12
C VAL A 102 -1.52 -22.07 7.84
N SER A 103 -1.69 -23.25 7.26
CA SER A 103 -2.44 -24.34 7.89
C SER A 103 -1.80 -24.81 9.19
N ARG A 104 -0.48 -24.83 9.30
CA ARG A 104 0.23 -25.16 10.55
C ARG A 104 0.04 -24.10 11.64
N ALA A 105 -0.20 -22.86 11.24
CA ALA A 105 -0.38 -21.73 12.15
C ALA A 105 -1.82 -21.57 12.65
N ARG A 106 -2.75 -22.38 12.20
CA ARG A 106 -4.15 -22.33 12.66
C ARG A 106 -4.23 -22.57 14.17
N GLY A 107 -4.82 -21.61 14.88
CA GLY A 107 -4.91 -21.64 16.35
C GLY A 107 -3.63 -21.27 17.09
N ALA A 108 -2.57 -20.89 16.41
CA ALA A 108 -1.35 -20.39 17.04
C ALA A 108 -1.61 -19.02 17.70
N ALA A 109 -1.00 -18.83 18.87
CA ALA A 109 -1.10 -17.53 19.56
C ALA A 109 -0.46 -16.42 18.71
N THR A 110 -1.11 -15.25 18.65
CA THR A 110 -0.58 -14.07 18.00
C THR A 110 0.81 -13.74 18.54
N GLY A 111 1.77 -13.49 17.65
CA GLY A 111 3.16 -13.21 18.01
C GLY A 111 4.01 -14.46 18.27
N SER A 112 3.46 -15.67 18.25
CA SER A 112 4.25 -16.90 18.29
C SER A 112 5.09 -17.08 17.03
N GLU A 113 6.15 -17.85 17.08
CA GLU A 113 7.02 -18.14 15.93
C GLU A 113 6.22 -18.70 14.75
N THR A 114 5.33 -19.68 15.00
CA THR A 114 4.50 -20.28 13.96
C THR A 114 3.55 -19.27 13.32
N TRP A 115 2.95 -18.38 14.12
CA TRP A 115 2.13 -17.28 13.60
C TRP A 115 2.95 -16.31 12.76
N ASN A 116 4.15 -15.91 13.22
CA ASN A 116 5.04 -15.01 12.48
C ASN A 116 5.46 -15.61 11.14
N LEU A 117 5.80 -16.90 11.10
CA LEU A 117 6.15 -17.59 9.85
C LEU A 117 4.99 -17.58 8.85
N ALA A 118 3.74 -17.74 9.30
CA ALA A 118 2.57 -17.64 8.44
C ALA A 118 2.37 -16.23 7.89
N GLN A 119 2.58 -15.18 8.70
CA GLN A 119 2.49 -13.80 8.24
C GLN A 119 3.54 -13.48 7.16
N VAL A 120 4.78 -13.94 7.35
CA VAL A 120 5.85 -13.78 6.35
C VAL A 120 5.52 -14.52 5.05
N ALA A 121 4.98 -15.73 5.15
CA ALA A 121 4.58 -16.51 3.99
C ALA A 121 3.43 -15.83 3.20
N LEU A 122 2.42 -15.31 3.89
CA LEU A 122 1.34 -14.53 3.27
C LEU A 122 1.87 -13.26 2.59
N ALA A 123 2.76 -12.51 3.25
CA ALA A 123 3.35 -11.31 2.67
C ALA A 123 4.14 -11.60 1.39
N ARG A 124 4.85 -12.74 1.31
CA ARG A 124 5.52 -13.18 0.07
C ARG A 124 4.53 -13.44 -1.06
N LEU A 125 3.40 -14.08 -0.75
CA LEU A 125 2.35 -14.35 -1.73
C LEU A 125 1.67 -13.05 -2.20
N GLU A 126 1.42 -12.11 -1.30
CA GLU A 126 0.92 -10.78 -1.62
C GLU A 126 1.87 -9.98 -2.52
N SER A 127 3.17 -10.08 -2.26
CA SER A 127 4.19 -9.48 -3.13
C SER A 127 4.16 -10.06 -4.55
N ALA A 128 4.06 -11.39 -4.68
CA ALA A 128 3.95 -12.04 -6.00
C ALA A 128 2.66 -11.64 -6.73
N ARG A 129 1.54 -11.46 -6.02
CA ARG A 129 0.29 -10.92 -6.58
C ARG A 129 0.48 -9.49 -7.09
N SER A 130 1.23 -8.66 -6.34
CA SER A 130 1.51 -7.28 -6.74
C SER A 130 2.26 -7.20 -8.07
N ASP A 131 3.16 -8.13 -8.36
CA ASP A 131 3.85 -8.21 -9.67
C ASP A 131 2.85 -8.39 -10.84
N THR A 132 1.80 -9.21 -10.65
CA THR A 132 0.73 -9.39 -11.65
C THR A 132 -0.10 -8.12 -11.80
N ALA A 133 -0.39 -7.44 -10.68
CA ALA A 133 -1.14 -6.18 -10.69
C ALA A 133 -0.38 -5.04 -11.38
N ILE A 134 0.95 -5.00 -11.28
CA ILE A 134 1.77 -4.03 -12.03
C ILE A 134 1.62 -4.25 -13.53
N ALA A 135 1.66 -5.50 -14.00
CA ALA A 135 1.43 -5.79 -15.42
C ALA A 135 0.01 -5.40 -15.87
N LEU A 136 -1.00 -5.55 -15.01
CA LEU A 136 -2.36 -5.08 -15.28
C LEU A 136 -2.41 -3.55 -15.39
N ALA A 137 -1.75 -2.81 -14.50
CA ALA A 137 -1.72 -1.35 -14.54
C ALA A 137 -1.06 -0.83 -15.85
N ASP A 138 0.02 -1.48 -16.30
CA ASP A 138 0.65 -1.16 -17.57
C ASP A 138 -0.30 -1.43 -18.77
N LEU A 139 -1.11 -2.51 -18.70
CA LEU A 139 -2.13 -2.81 -19.71
C LEU A 139 -3.31 -1.80 -19.65
N ASP A 140 -3.71 -1.34 -18.47
CA ASP A 140 -4.72 -0.29 -18.31
C ASP A 140 -4.27 1.00 -18.99
N GLN A 141 -3.01 1.40 -18.82
CA GLN A 141 -2.43 2.55 -19.51
C GLN A 141 -2.44 2.36 -21.04
N LEU A 142 -1.99 1.20 -21.51
CA LEU A 142 -1.97 0.89 -22.93
C LEU A 142 -3.39 0.86 -23.53
N ALA A 143 -4.38 0.40 -22.77
CA ALA A 143 -5.78 0.41 -23.19
C ALA A 143 -6.30 1.84 -23.39
N VAL A 144 -5.98 2.75 -22.46
CA VAL A 144 -6.34 4.18 -22.62
C VAL A 144 -5.67 4.79 -23.85
N GLU A 145 -4.36 4.56 -24.05
CA GLU A 145 -3.62 5.06 -25.22
C GLU A 145 -4.26 4.59 -26.53
N THR A 146 -4.59 3.28 -26.62
CA THR A 146 -5.18 2.71 -27.84
C THR A 146 -6.62 3.14 -28.06
N GLN A 147 -7.42 3.35 -27.02
CA GLN A 147 -8.78 3.88 -27.13
C GLN A 147 -8.78 5.32 -27.66
N ILE A 148 -7.87 6.17 -27.20
CA ILE A 148 -7.70 7.53 -27.72
C ILE A 148 -7.29 7.48 -29.20
N ALA A 149 -6.31 6.66 -29.56
CA ALA A 149 -5.85 6.52 -30.94
C ALA A 149 -6.96 5.97 -31.88
N ALA A 150 -7.84 5.11 -31.39
CA ALA A 150 -8.94 4.52 -32.15
C ALA A 150 -10.02 5.55 -32.57
N VAL A 151 -10.07 6.73 -31.92
CA VAL A 151 -10.98 7.82 -32.33
C VAL A 151 -10.61 8.31 -33.75
N ASP A 152 -9.31 8.46 -34.02
CA ASP A 152 -8.80 8.97 -35.32
C ASP A 152 -8.55 7.83 -36.31
N LYS A 153 -8.17 6.66 -35.83
CA LYS A 153 -7.84 5.49 -36.65
C LYS A 153 -8.52 4.23 -36.07
N PRO A 154 -9.80 3.98 -36.38
CA PRO A 154 -10.47 2.76 -35.96
C PRO A 154 -9.75 1.51 -36.47
N GLY A 155 -9.54 0.54 -35.56
CA GLY A 155 -8.84 -0.71 -35.90
C GLY A 155 -8.97 -1.75 -34.77
N PRO A 156 -8.39 -2.95 -34.95
CA PRO A 156 -8.50 -4.03 -33.97
C PRO A 156 -7.65 -3.81 -32.71
N ASP A 157 -6.75 -2.87 -32.69
CA ASP A 157 -5.73 -2.69 -31.65
C ASP A 157 -6.34 -2.43 -30.28
N ALA A 158 -7.33 -1.55 -30.19
CA ALA A 158 -8.03 -1.26 -28.94
C ALA A 158 -8.75 -2.50 -28.38
N ALA A 159 -9.35 -3.31 -29.26
CA ALA A 159 -10.00 -4.56 -28.86
C ALA A 159 -8.98 -5.60 -28.39
N ASN A 160 -7.85 -5.74 -29.07
CA ASN A 160 -6.78 -6.66 -28.71
C ASN A 160 -6.20 -6.33 -27.34
N VAL A 161 -5.92 -5.06 -27.08
CA VAL A 161 -5.41 -4.60 -25.78
C VAL A 161 -6.45 -4.79 -24.68
N SER A 162 -7.72 -4.48 -24.95
CA SER A 162 -8.81 -4.71 -23.97
C SER A 162 -8.93 -6.20 -23.60
N ASN A 163 -8.89 -7.11 -24.56
CA ASN A 163 -8.97 -8.55 -24.31
C ASN A 163 -7.78 -9.05 -23.46
N ALA A 164 -6.57 -8.58 -23.75
CA ALA A 164 -5.39 -8.93 -22.98
C ALA A 164 -5.49 -8.39 -21.54
N ARG A 165 -5.91 -7.14 -21.39
CA ARG A 165 -6.17 -6.50 -20.09
C ARG A 165 -7.19 -7.29 -19.27
N ASP A 166 -8.31 -7.68 -19.84
CA ASP A 166 -9.37 -8.43 -19.16
C ASP A 166 -8.90 -9.82 -18.75
N SER A 167 -8.08 -10.48 -19.57
CA SER A 167 -7.44 -11.75 -19.22
C SER A 167 -6.53 -11.63 -17.99
N VAL A 168 -5.73 -10.56 -17.90
CA VAL A 168 -4.84 -10.33 -16.74
C VAL A 168 -5.63 -9.90 -15.52
N ALA A 169 -6.69 -9.11 -15.67
CA ALA A 169 -7.60 -8.74 -14.58
C ALA A 169 -8.26 -9.99 -13.96
N ALA A 170 -8.67 -10.95 -14.76
CA ALA A 170 -9.22 -12.22 -14.28
C ALA A 170 -8.19 -13.03 -13.45
N ARG A 171 -6.90 -13.03 -13.85
CA ARG A 171 -5.82 -13.65 -13.05
C ARG A 171 -5.63 -12.98 -11.70
N VAL A 172 -5.59 -11.65 -11.66
CA VAL A 172 -5.50 -10.88 -10.41
C VAL A 172 -6.68 -11.20 -9.50
N ALA A 173 -7.91 -11.25 -10.01
CA ALA A 173 -9.09 -11.60 -9.24
C ALA A 173 -9.02 -13.04 -8.68
N GLN A 174 -8.48 -13.98 -9.43
CA GLN A 174 -8.25 -15.34 -8.95
C GLN A 174 -7.21 -15.39 -7.83
N GLN A 175 -6.10 -14.66 -7.96
CA GLN A 175 -5.08 -14.54 -6.92
C GLN A 175 -5.64 -13.91 -5.63
N ASP A 176 -6.49 -12.88 -5.77
CA ASP A 176 -7.19 -12.26 -4.64
C ASP A 176 -8.10 -13.27 -3.91
N SER A 177 -8.79 -14.13 -4.67
CA SER A 177 -9.62 -15.19 -4.08
C SER A 177 -8.79 -16.21 -3.29
N VAL A 178 -7.63 -16.60 -3.79
CA VAL A 178 -6.70 -17.50 -3.07
C VAL A 178 -6.20 -16.84 -1.79
N LEU A 179 -5.78 -15.57 -1.84
CA LEU A 179 -5.34 -14.83 -0.66
C LEU A 179 -6.46 -14.68 0.38
N ALA A 180 -7.69 -14.40 -0.05
CA ALA A 180 -8.84 -14.32 0.84
C ALA A 180 -9.11 -15.65 1.58
N GLN A 181 -9.04 -16.78 0.87
CA GLN A 181 -9.20 -18.11 1.46
C GLN A 181 -8.10 -18.46 2.48
N LEU A 182 -6.88 -17.98 2.26
CA LEU A 182 -5.76 -18.24 3.17
C LEU A 182 -5.80 -17.38 4.43
N LYS A 183 -6.43 -16.20 4.37
CA LYS A 183 -6.55 -15.26 5.50
C LYS A 183 -7.77 -15.52 6.39
N GLY A 184 -8.83 -16.15 5.87
CA GLY A 184 -10.10 -16.49 6.58
C GLY A 184 -9.94 -17.75 7.37
#